data_edab6d64f6f7001ca596312b5d92ebf5
#
_entry.id   edab6d64f6f7001ca596312b5d92ebf5
#
_cell.length_a   1.000
_cell.length_b   1.000
_cell.length_c   1.000
_cell.angle_alpha   90.00
_cell.angle_beta   90.00
_cell.angle_gamma   90.00
#
_symmetry.space_group_name_H-M   'P 1'
#
loop_
_entity.id
_entity.type
_entity.pdbx_description
1 polymer ?
#
loop_
_entity_poly.entity_id
_entity_poly.type
_entity_poly.pdbx_seq_one_letter_code
_entity_poly.pdbx_strand_id
1 'polypeptide(L)'
;MGKIIKEAITFDDVLLVPGYSEVIPNEVNLETKLTNKIKLNIPFMSASMDTVTEHQMAIAMARQGGIGIIHKNMSIEAQAEEVDKVKRSENGVITDPFYLSPEHTLQQAEDLMAKFRISGVPITENGKLVGIITNRDLKFETNFNKKIKESMTSEGLVTAKEGITLEEAKQILGKARKEKLPIVDDNFNLKGLITIKDIEKQIRYPYSAKDSNGRLLCGAAVGCTPDILNRVDELVKSHVDVIVIDTAHGHSANVLKTFALVKEKYPDLQVIAGNIATAEGTKAMIECGVDAVKVGIGPGSICTTRVVAGIGVPQISAVMDCYEMADKYNIPIIADGGIKFSGDVTKAIAAGANVVMLGGLLAGCDESPGEFELYQGRKYKVYRGMGSLAAMENGSKDRYFQANAKKLVPEGVEGRVAYKGKVEDTIFQLVGGLRSGMGYCGAKTIQELKEKGQFVKITAASLKESHPHDIHITKEAPNYSVE
;
A
#
# COMPACT_ATOMS: atom_id res chain seq x y z
N MET A 1 13.72 -40.73 5.14
CA MET A 1 12.84 -39.73 4.47
C MET A 1 13.41 -39.47 3.08
N GLY A 2 12.58 -39.46 2.04
CA GLY A 2 13.01 -39.11 0.68
C GLY A 2 13.40 -37.63 0.62
N LYS A 3 14.40 -37.31 -0.21
CA LYS A 3 14.81 -35.89 -0.42
C LYS A 3 13.71 -35.05 -1.14
N ILE A 4 12.84 -35.72 -1.92
CA ILE A 4 11.66 -35.11 -2.55
C ILE A 4 10.50 -35.25 -1.57
N ILE A 5 9.99 -34.15 -1.04
CA ILE A 5 8.94 -34.14 -0.02
C ILE A 5 7.53 -34.05 -0.62
N LYS A 6 7.38 -33.46 -1.82
CA LYS A 6 6.09 -33.32 -2.53
C LYS A 6 6.28 -32.83 -3.97
N GLU A 7 5.26 -32.98 -4.80
CA GLU A 7 5.06 -32.17 -5.99
C GLU A 7 4.47 -30.82 -5.59
N ALA A 8 4.91 -29.73 -6.24
CA ALA A 8 4.44 -28.39 -5.95
C ALA A 8 3.96 -27.69 -7.22
N ILE A 9 2.94 -26.85 -7.09
CA ILE A 9 2.20 -26.21 -8.18
C ILE A 9 2.20 -24.68 -8.05
N THR A 10 2.15 -24.01 -9.20
CA THR A 10 2.00 -22.55 -9.30
C THR A 10 0.69 -22.17 -9.99
N PHE A 11 0.48 -20.89 -10.26
CA PHE A 11 -0.75 -20.37 -10.86
C PHE A 11 -1.08 -21.01 -12.21
N ASP A 12 -0.07 -21.28 -13.03
CA ASP A 12 -0.24 -21.85 -14.37
C ASP A 12 -0.54 -23.36 -14.35
N ASP A 13 -0.40 -24.01 -13.21
CA ASP A 13 -0.64 -25.47 -13.08
C ASP A 13 -2.08 -25.80 -12.67
N VAL A 14 -2.90 -24.80 -12.36
CA VAL A 14 -4.25 -25.01 -11.83
C VAL A 14 -5.28 -24.05 -12.40
N LEU A 15 -6.53 -24.52 -12.41
CA LEU A 15 -7.72 -23.67 -12.60
C LEU A 15 -8.69 -23.91 -11.44
N LEU A 16 -9.51 -22.89 -11.12
CA LEU A 16 -10.64 -23.04 -10.19
C LEU A 16 -11.83 -23.67 -10.91
N VAL A 17 -12.48 -24.60 -10.24
CA VAL A 17 -13.69 -25.26 -10.75
C VAL A 17 -14.90 -24.34 -10.50
N PRO A 18 -15.72 -24.04 -11.53
CA PRO A 18 -16.95 -23.28 -11.31
C PRO A 18 -17.93 -24.09 -10.48
N GLY A 19 -18.58 -23.44 -9.51
CA GLY A 19 -19.59 -24.02 -8.65
C GLY A 19 -20.99 -23.44 -8.91
N TYR A 20 -22.01 -24.00 -8.26
CA TYR A 20 -23.33 -23.38 -8.23
C TYR A 20 -23.24 -22.01 -7.60
N SER A 21 -23.84 -20.99 -8.23
CA SER A 21 -23.74 -19.61 -7.79
C SER A 21 -25.11 -18.90 -7.86
N GLU A 22 -25.44 -18.24 -6.77
CA GLU A 22 -26.50 -17.22 -6.67
C GLU A 22 -25.88 -15.81 -6.49
N VAL A 23 -24.56 -15.67 -6.73
CA VAL A 23 -23.79 -14.47 -6.45
C VAL A 23 -23.65 -13.63 -7.72
N ILE A 24 -24.13 -12.39 -7.65
CA ILE A 24 -23.89 -11.39 -8.70
C ILE A 24 -22.53 -10.76 -8.45
N PRO A 25 -21.60 -10.74 -9.42
CA PRO A 25 -20.24 -10.24 -9.23
C PRO A 25 -20.14 -8.84 -8.61
N ASN A 26 -21.08 -7.94 -8.91
CA ASN A 26 -21.09 -6.58 -8.36
C ASN A 26 -21.49 -6.51 -6.87
N GLU A 27 -22.06 -7.56 -6.32
CA GLU A 27 -22.54 -7.64 -4.94
C GLU A 27 -21.55 -8.32 -3.99
N VAL A 28 -20.44 -8.87 -4.51
CA VAL A 28 -19.44 -9.50 -3.66
C VAL A 28 -18.73 -8.47 -2.78
N ASN A 29 -18.49 -8.85 -1.52
CA ASN A 29 -17.71 -8.07 -0.58
C ASN A 29 -16.23 -8.48 -0.66
N LEU A 30 -15.37 -7.52 -1.01
CA LEU A 30 -13.91 -7.71 -1.12
C LEU A 30 -13.15 -7.34 0.15
N GLU A 31 -13.85 -6.92 1.22
CA GLU A 31 -13.22 -6.61 2.49
C GLU A 31 -12.43 -7.81 3.01
N THR A 32 -11.21 -7.54 3.45
CA THR A 32 -10.30 -8.55 3.96
C THR A 32 -9.46 -8.03 5.11
N LYS A 33 -8.88 -8.96 5.89
CA LYS A 33 -7.92 -8.62 6.95
C LYS A 33 -6.52 -8.55 6.37
N LEU A 34 -5.84 -7.42 6.56
CA LEU A 34 -4.39 -7.31 6.38
C LEU A 34 -3.67 -7.84 7.62
N THR A 35 -4.15 -7.44 8.80
CA THR A 35 -3.79 -7.98 10.12
C THR A 35 -5.08 -8.14 10.92
N ASN A 36 -5.02 -8.66 12.14
CA ASN A 36 -6.21 -8.74 12.98
C ASN A 36 -6.76 -7.36 13.42
N LYS A 37 -5.94 -6.29 13.32
CA LYS A 37 -6.34 -4.91 13.66
C LYS A 37 -6.57 -4.02 12.43
N ILE A 38 -6.07 -4.40 11.25
CA ILE A 38 -6.18 -3.60 10.02
C ILE A 38 -6.99 -4.37 8.97
N LYS A 39 -8.05 -3.72 8.47
CA LYS A 39 -8.87 -4.20 7.36
C LYS A 39 -8.60 -3.39 6.09
N LEU A 40 -8.70 -4.04 4.95
CA LEU A 40 -8.68 -3.43 3.62
C LEU A 40 -10.03 -3.65 2.93
N ASN A 41 -10.44 -2.72 2.08
CA ASN A 41 -11.68 -2.82 1.32
C ASN A 41 -11.52 -3.61 0.02
N ILE A 42 -10.28 -3.80 -0.43
CA ILE A 42 -9.88 -4.71 -1.52
C ILE A 42 -8.60 -5.47 -1.13
N PRO A 43 -8.41 -6.71 -1.60
CA PRO A 43 -7.30 -7.56 -1.16
C PRO A 43 -5.97 -7.26 -1.86
N PHE A 44 -5.62 -5.98 -2.05
CA PHE A 44 -4.43 -5.58 -2.81
C PHE A 44 -3.46 -4.73 -2.00
N MET A 45 -2.18 -5.05 -2.16
CA MET A 45 -1.05 -4.34 -1.56
C MET A 45 0.01 -4.07 -2.64
N SER A 46 0.57 -2.86 -2.72
CA SER A 46 1.69 -2.60 -3.61
C SER A 46 3.02 -2.97 -2.97
N ALA A 47 3.93 -3.54 -3.80
CA ALA A 47 5.20 -4.08 -3.32
C ALA A 47 6.18 -2.98 -2.88
N SER A 48 6.94 -3.30 -1.82
CA SER A 48 7.97 -2.44 -1.23
C SER A 48 9.25 -2.38 -2.08
N MET A 49 9.12 -1.96 -3.33
CA MET A 49 10.21 -1.90 -4.30
C MET A 49 10.44 -0.47 -4.76
N ASP A 50 11.70 -0.12 -4.98
CA ASP A 50 12.12 1.24 -5.31
C ASP A 50 11.70 1.73 -6.73
N THR A 51 11.11 0.85 -7.53
CA THR A 51 10.45 1.17 -8.80
C THR A 51 8.92 0.94 -8.76
N VAL A 52 8.34 0.71 -7.57
CA VAL A 52 6.89 0.44 -7.44
C VAL A 52 6.21 1.40 -6.46
N THR A 53 6.70 1.51 -5.21
CA THR A 53 5.93 2.18 -4.15
C THR A 53 6.69 3.27 -3.41
N GLU A 54 6.35 4.51 -3.74
CA GLU A 54 6.55 5.71 -2.94
C GLU A 54 5.19 6.34 -2.62
N HIS A 55 5.14 7.56 -2.07
CA HIS A 55 3.89 8.18 -1.62
C HIS A 55 2.79 8.23 -2.68
N GLN A 56 3.11 8.48 -3.96
CA GLN A 56 2.09 8.58 -5.02
C GLN A 56 1.35 7.24 -5.21
N MET A 57 2.10 6.14 -5.32
CA MET A 57 1.54 4.79 -5.41
C MET A 57 0.77 4.43 -4.13
N ALA A 58 1.32 4.71 -2.96
CA ALA A 58 0.68 4.39 -1.69
C ALA A 58 -0.66 5.14 -1.52
N ILE A 59 -0.72 6.42 -1.89
CA ILE A 59 -1.95 7.21 -1.91
C ILE A 59 -2.97 6.60 -2.87
N ALA A 60 -2.57 6.29 -4.10
CA ALA A 60 -3.45 5.73 -5.11
C ALA A 60 -4.01 4.37 -4.66
N MET A 61 -3.18 3.48 -4.12
CA MET A 61 -3.60 2.18 -3.59
C MET A 61 -4.59 2.31 -2.44
N ALA A 62 -4.32 3.18 -1.46
CA ALA A 62 -5.21 3.39 -0.33
C ALA A 62 -6.56 4.00 -0.75
N ARG A 63 -6.58 4.91 -1.75
CA ARG A 63 -7.81 5.45 -2.34
C ARG A 63 -8.70 4.39 -2.99
N GLN A 64 -8.09 3.37 -3.59
CA GLN A 64 -8.82 2.24 -4.15
C GLN A 64 -9.26 1.23 -3.09
N GLY A 65 -8.87 1.39 -1.83
CA GLY A 65 -9.24 0.52 -0.72
C GLY A 65 -8.20 -0.53 -0.34
N GLY A 66 -7.04 -0.52 -0.99
CA GLY A 66 -5.87 -1.34 -0.67
C GLY A 66 -4.86 -0.61 0.22
N ILE A 67 -3.58 -0.99 0.14
CA ILE A 67 -2.50 -0.33 0.89
C ILE A 67 -1.20 -0.33 0.08
N GLY A 68 -0.41 0.75 0.20
CA GLY A 68 0.94 0.80 -0.33
C GLY A 68 1.99 0.61 0.76
N ILE A 69 3.08 -0.11 0.42
CA ILE A 69 4.21 -0.31 1.32
C ILE A 69 5.41 0.46 0.79
N ILE A 70 5.76 1.55 1.47
CA ILE A 70 6.90 2.40 1.11
C ILE A 70 8.19 1.60 1.22
N HIS A 71 9.02 1.61 0.17
CA HIS A 71 10.28 0.88 0.16
C HIS A 71 11.35 1.51 1.07
N LYS A 72 12.37 0.72 1.43
CA LYS A 72 13.44 1.15 2.35
C LYS A 72 14.74 1.63 1.67
N ASN A 73 14.82 1.61 0.33
CA ASN A 73 16.00 2.04 -0.43
C ASN A 73 16.14 3.57 -0.46
N MET A 74 16.12 4.17 0.71
CA MET A 74 16.29 5.60 0.95
C MET A 74 16.70 5.83 2.41
N SER A 75 17.08 7.08 2.76
CA SER A 75 17.42 7.41 4.14
C SER A 75 16.21 7.21 5.08
N ILE A 76 16.47 7.16 6.38
CA ILE A 76 15.42 7.02 7.41
C ILE A 76 14.45 8.19 7.30
N GLU A 77 14.98 9.41 7.19
CA GLU A 77 14.21 10.66 7.12
C GLU A 77 13.38 10.73 5.83
N ALA A 78 13.95 10.32 4.69
CA ALA A 78 13.24 10.31 3.41
C ALA A 78 12.06 9.31 3.44
N GLN A 79 12.24 8.13 4.01
CA GLN A 79 11.17 7.14 4.13
C GLN A 79 10.05 7.62 5.07
N ALA A 80 10.42 8.25 6.18
CA ALA A 80 9.47 8.87 7.12
C ALA A 80 8.70 10.01 6.44
N GLU A 81 9.37 10.84 5.61
CA GLU A 81 8.71 11.89 4.82
C GLU A 81 7.73 11.32 3.79
N GLU A 82 8.08 10.20 3.12
CA GLU A 82 7.16 9.52 2.20
C GLU A 82 5.89 9.03 2.92
N VAL A 83 6.02 8.45 4.11
CA VAL A 83 4.87 8.06 4.94
C VAL A 83 4.06 9.30 5.35
N ASP A 84 4.70 10.37 5.83
CA ASP A 84 4.03 11.62 6.22
C ASP A 84 3.22 12.22 5.06
N LYS A 85 3.75 12.21 3.82
CA LYS A 85 3.03 12.65 2.61
C LYS A 85 1.75 11.85 2.39
N VAL A 86 1.76 10.53 2.62
CA VAL A 86 0.56 9.70 2.51
C VAL A 86 -0.43 10.06 3.62
N LYS A 87 0.01 10.13 4.86
CA LYS A 87 -0.85 10.41 6.02
C LYS A 87 -1.49 11.81 5.96
N ARG A 88 -0.82 12.79 5.34
CA ARG A 88 -1.35 14.15 5.13
C ARG A 88 -2.15 14.33 3.84
N SER A 89 -2.14 13.35 2.94
CA SER A 89 -2.82 13.49 1.63
C SER A 89 -4.33 13.56 1.74
N GLU A 90 -4.91 12.88 2.72
CA GLU A 90 -6.34 12.92 3.04
C GLU A 90 -6.54 12.86 4.55
N ASN A 91 -7.44 13.72 5.00
CA ASN A 91 -7.88 13.75 6.38
C ASN A 91 -9.42 13.82 6.38
N GLY A 92 -10.06 13.16 7.33
CA GLY A 92 -11.45 13.43 7.61
C GLY A 92 -11.56 14.78 8.32
N VAL A 93 -11.14 14.79 9.56
CA VAL A 93 -10.85 16.02 10.32
C VAL A 93 -9.34 16.04 10.53
N ILE A 94 -8.65 17.10 10.12
CA ILE A 94 -7.24 17.32 10.44
C ILE A 94 -7.18 17.64 11.93
N THR A 95 -6.80 16.67 12.76
CA THR A 95 -6.83 16.81 14.24
C THR A 95 -5.64 17.60 14.80
N ASP A 96 -4.60 17.80 14.01
CA ASP A 96 -3.42 18.61 14.34
C ASP A 96 -3.09 19.50 13.14
N PRO A 97 -3.92 20.54 12.87
CA PRO A 97 -3.68 21.43 11.76
C PRO A 97 -2.48 22.33 12.02
N PHE A 98 -1.71 22.63 10.97
CA PHE A 98 -0.74 23.72 11.04
C PHE A 98 -1.44 25.01 11.43
N TYR A 99 -0.83 25.76 12.33
CA TYR A 99 -1.30 27.08 12.73
C TYR A 99 -0.13 28.06 12.86
N LEU A 100 -0.42 29.33 12.75
CA LEU A 100 0.52 30.42 12.97
C LEU A 100 -0.05 31.43 13.96
N SER A 101 0.82 32.26 14.50
CA SER A 101 0.40 33.41 15.36
C SER A 101 0.12 34.65 14.51
N PRO A 102 -0.74 35.57 14.95
CA PRO A 102 -0.95 36.86 14.30
C PRO A 102 0.32 37.69 14.08
N GLU A 103 1.37 37.43 14.89
CA GLU A 103 2.65 38.16 14.84
C GLU A 103 3.65 37.58 13.82
N HIS A 104 3.38 36.41 13.23
CA HIS A 104 4.18 35.89 12.10
C HIS A 104 4.00 36.76 10.87
N THR A 105 4.94 36.69 9.94
CA THR A 105 4.89 37.42 8.66
C THR A 105 4.09 36.68 7.60
N LEU A 106 3.63 37.38 6.59
CA LEU A 106 2.98 36.76 5.42
C LEU A 106 3.94 35.82 4.67
N GLN A 107 5.25 36.15 4.68
CA GLN A 107 6.26 35.25 4.10
C GLN A 107 6.30 33.89 4.80
N GLN A 108 6.25 33.89 6.13
CA GLN A 108 6.21 32.66 6.90
C GLN A 108 4.94 31.82 6.62
N ALA A 109 3.81 32.51 6.37
CA ALA A 109 2.58 31.81 5.98
C ALA A 109 2.69 31.22 4.55
N GLU A 110 3.26 31.98 3.62
CA GLU A 110 3.50 31.51 2.24
C GLU A 110 4.46 30.31 2.22
N ASP A 111 5.59 30.40 2.93
CA ASP A 111 6.58 29.33 3.02
C ASP A 111 5.97 28.05 3.59
N LEU A 112 5.15 28.17 4.65
CA LEU A 112 4.44 27.05 5.25
C LEU A 112 3.45 26.43 4.26
N MET A 113 2.66 27.27 3.60
CA MET A 113 1.68 26.81 2.61
C MET A 113 2.34 26.16 1.39
N ALA A 114 3.46 26.70 0.91
CA ALA A 114 4.23 26.14 -0.19
C ALA A 114 4.87 24.79 0.20
N LYS A 115 5.55 24.75 1.35
CA LYS A 115 6.22 23.54 1.86
C LYS A 115 5.26 22.36 2.00
N PHE A 116 4.07 22.60 2.55
CA PHE A 116 3.10 21.53 2.82
C PHE A 116 1.97 21.45 1.78
N ARG A 117 2.04 22.25 0.70
CA ARG A 117 1.04 22.32 -0.39
C ARG A 117 -0.38 22.52 0.12
N ILE A 118 -0.55 23.32 1.16
CA ILE A 118 -1.84 23.71 1.74
C ILE A 118 -2.24 25.13 1.28
N SER A 119 -3.54 25.39 1.20
CA SER A 119 -4.08 26.63 0.65
C SER A 119 -4.57 27.61 1.71
N GLY A 120 -4.24 27.38 2.98
CA GLY A 120 -4.53 28.29 4.07
C GLY A 120 -4.30 27.66 5.44
N VAL A 121 -4.09 28.51 6.43
CA VAL A 121 -3.63 28.17 7.76
C VAL A 121 -4.51 28.89 8.79
N PRO A 122 -5.08 28.19 9.80
CA PRO A 122 -5.68 28.80 10.98
C PRO A 122 -4.66 29.63 11.76
N ILE A 123 -5.10 30.78 12.29
CA ILE A 123 -4.27 31.63 13.10
C ILE A 123 -4.76 31.58 14.54
N THR A 124 -3.83 31.27 15.44
CA THR A 124 -4.15 31.09 16.87
C THR A 124 -3.32 32.02 17.75
N GLU A 125 -3.93 32.45 18.84
CA GLU A 125 -3.27 33.15 19.94
C GLU A 125 -3.56 32.43 21.26
N ASN A 126 -2.50 31.94 21.91
CA ASN A 126 -2.62 31.11 23.12
C ASN A 126 -3.54 29.87 22.93
N GLY A 127 -3.50 29.23 21.74
CA GLY A 127 -4.32 28.08 21.38
C GLY A 127 -5.73 28.41 20.88
N LYS A 128 -6.24 29.65 21.10
CA LYS A 128 -7.54 30.10 20.61
C LYS A 128 -7.47 30.48 19.14
N LEU A 129 -8.45 30.09 18.37
CA LEU A 129 -8.61 30.51 16.98
C LEU A 129 -8.97 32.01 16.94
N VAL A 130 -8.14 32.83 16.28
CA VAL A 130 -8.34 34.27 16.12
C VAL A 130 -8.48 34.70 14.66
N GLY A 131 -8.16 33.81 13.72
CA GLY A 131 -8.27 34.12 12.31
C GLY A 131 -7.94 32.94 11.41
N ILE A 132 -7.99 33.18 10.12
CA ILE A 132 -7.52 32.27 9.08
C ILE A 132 -6.86 33.10 7.98
N ILE A 133 -5.74 32.60 7.45
CA ILE A 133 -5.09 33.16 6.26
C ILE A 133 -5.07 32.12 5.14
N THR A 134 -5.33 32.56 3.91
CA THR A 134 -5.45 31.69 2.74
C THR A 134 -4.67 32.24 1.54
N ASN A 135 -4.48 31.42 0.52
CA ASN A 135 -3.88 31.87 -0.74
C ASN A 135 -4.63 33.04 -1.39
N ARG A 136 -5.95 33.21 -1.11
CA ARG A 136 -6.71 34.37 -1.61
C ARG A 136 -6.23 35.65 -0.98
N ASP A 137 -5.94 35.64 0.32
CA ASP A 137 -5.47 36.78 1.08
C ASP A 137 -4.07 37.22 0.64
N LEU A 138 -3.23 36.26 0.20
CA LEU A 138 -1.88 36.49 -0.27
C LEU A 138 -1.78 36.85 -1.76
N LYS A 139 -2.78 36.50 -2.57
CA LYS A 139 -2.72 36.55 -4.04
C LYS A 139 -2.36 37.93 -4.61
N PHE A 140 -2.76 38.99 -3.98
CA PHE A 140 -2.54 40.35 -4.44
C PHE A 140 -1.61 41.16 -3.52
N GLU A 141 -1.01 40.48 -2.53
CA GLU A 141 -0.11 41.17 -1.60
C GLU A 141 1.28 41.31 -2.25
N THR A 142 1.91 42.45 -2.01
CA THR A 142 3.23 42.76 -2.54
C THR A 142 4.27 42.93 -1.42
N ASN A 143 3.84 43.11 -0.18
CA ASN A 143 4.71 43.24 0.97
C ASN A 143 4.57 42.07 1.95
N PHE A 144 5.31 41.03 1.75
CA PHE A 144 5.29 39.81 2.57
C PHE A 144 5.96 39.97 3.95
N ASN A 145 6.55 41.14 4.26
CA ASN A 145 7.05 41.46 5.59
C ASN A 145 5.95 41.92 6.56
N LYS A 146 4.74 42.20 6.07
CA LYS A 146 3.59 42.49 6.91
C LYS A 146 3.30 41.36 7.88
N LYS A 147 2.67 41.73 9.02
CA LYS A 147 2.15 40.75 9.99
C LYS A 147 0.88 40.08 9.47
N ILE A 148 0.66 38.81 9.80
CA ILE A 148 -0.53 38.04 9.40
C ILE A 148 -1.81 38.74 9.85
N LYS A 149 -1.83 39.36 11.05
CA LYS A 149 -2.98 40.08 11.58
C LYS A 149 -3.50 41.23 10.70
N GLU A 150 -2.66 41.73 9.81
CA GLU A 150 -3.02 42.85 8.89
C GLU A 150 -3.78 42.37 7.65
N SER A 151 -3.69 41.06 7.33
CA SER A 151 -4.26 40.48 6.10
C SER A 151 -5.17 39.27 6.36
N MET A 152 -5.16 38.67 7.56
CA MET A 152 -6.00 37.52 7.89
C MET A 152 -7.48 37.88 7.95
N THR A 153 -8.33 36.91 7.67
CA THR A 153 -9.76 37.00 7.99
C THR A 153 -9.94 36.72 9.49
N SER A 154 -10.38 37.71 10.27
CA SER A 154 -10.64 37.61 11.71
C SER A 154 -12.11 37.74 12.07
N GLU A 155 -12.90 38.43 11.24
CA GLU A 155 -14.34 38.61 11.43
C GLU A 155 -15.15 37.59 10.61
N GLY A 156 -16.31 37.18 11.14
CA GLY A 156 -17.19 36.23 10.44
C GLY A 156 -16.58 34.87 10.23
N LEU A 157 -15.72 34.41 11.14
CA LEU A 157 -15.15 33.08 11.11
C LEU A 157 -16.26 32.03 11.19
N VAL A 158 -16.29 31.13 10.21
CA VAL A 158 -17.18 29.98 10.19
C VAL A 158 -16.43 28.83 10.84
N THR A 159 -16.96 28.32 11.94
CA THR A 159 -16.36 27.21 12.72
C THR A 159 -17.40 26.13 13.00
N ALA A 160 -16.94 24.95 13.40
CA ALA A 160 -17.80 23.90 13.94
C ALA A 160 -17.18 23.29 15.21
N LYS A 161 -17.96 22.52 15.95
CA LYS A 161 -17.49 21.83 17.15
C LYS A 161 -16.93 20.44 16.82
N GLU A 162 -16.15 19.89 17.74
CA GLU A 162 -15.70 18.51 17.67
C GLU A 162 -16.88 17.54 17.53
N GLY A 163 -16.68 16.47 16.78
CA GLY A 163 -17.71 15.45 16.53
C GLY A 163 -18.63 15.72 15.33
N ILE A 164 -18.43 16.86 14.62
CA ILE A 164 -19.19 17.15 13.40
C ILE A 164 -18.90 16.10 12.31
N THR A 165 -19.95 15.68 11.60
CA THR A 165 -19.81 14.80 10.44
C THR A 165 -19.34 15.57 9.20
N LEU A 166 -18.73 14.89 8.24
CA LEU A 166 -18.30 15.53 6.99
C LEU A 166 -19.49 16.03 6.15
N GLU A 167 -20.65 15.39 6.24
CA GLU A 167 -21.86 15.85 5.55
C GLU A 167 -22.39 17.17 6.14
N GLU A 168 -22.43 17.27 7.47
CA GLU A 168 -22.77 18.53 8.14
C GLU A 168 -21.75 19.63 7.83
N ALA A 169 -20.44 19.30 7.84
CA ALA A 169 -19.37 20.22 7.47
C ALA A 169 -19.55 20.74 6.02
N LYS A 170 -19.92 19.85 5.08
CA LYS A 170 -20.23 20.22 3.69
C LYS A 170 -21.38 21.22 3.60
N GLN A 171 -22.45 21.00 4.37
CA GLN A 171 -23.59 21.91 4.41
C GLN A 171 -23.21 23.29 4.96
N ILE A 172 -22.41 23.33 6.03
CA ILE A 172 -21.92 24.60 6.62
C ILE A 172 -21.03 25.33 5.62
N LEU A 173 -20.04 24.63 5.03
CA LEU A 173 -19.13 25.23 4.04
C LEU A 173 -19.88 25.73 2.81
N GLY A 174 -20.87 24.96 2.32
CA GLY A 174 -21.71 25.34 1.18
C GLY A 174 -22.54 26.59 1.45
N LYS A 175 -23.23 26.68 2.59
CA LYS A 175 -24.00 27.86 2.99
C LYS A 175 -23.11 29.07 3.16
N ALA A 176 -21.95 28.91 3.79
CA ALA A 176 -21.02 30.02 4.05
C ALA A 176 -20.15 30.38 2.83
N ARG A 177 -20.16 29.60 1.76
CA ARG A 177 -19.27 29.71 0.59
C ARG A 177 -17.79 29.78 0.96
N LYS A 178 -17.40 28.97 1.95
CA LYS A 178 -16.02 28.86 2.44
C LYS A 178 -15.43 27.51 2.04
N GLU A 179 -14.11 27.41 1.99
CA GLU A 179 -13.39 26.19 1.63
C GLU A 179 -12.78 25.46 2.83
N LYS A 180 -12.75 26.15 3.99
CA LYS A 180 -12.13 25.65 5.22
C LYS A 180 -13.03 25.90 6.42
N LEU A 181 -13.13 24.90 7.27
CA LEU A 181 -13.94 24.90 8.48
C LEU A 181 -13.04 24.52 9.67
N PRO A 182 -12.53 25.52 10.41
CA PRO A 182 -11.85 25.24 11.67
C PRO A 182 -12.80 24.59 12.67
N ILE A 183 -12.32 23.56 13.37
CA ILE A 183 -13.01 22.87 14.43
C ILE A 183 -12.48 23.38 15.76
N VAL A 184 -13.37 23.80 16.64
CA VAL A 184 -13.02 24.41 17.93
C VAL A 184 -13.77 23.74 19.08
N ASP A 185 -13.18 23.80 20.28
CA ASP A 185 -13.86 23.44 21.52
C ASP A 185 -14.75 24.59 22.06
N ASP A 186 -15.39 24.37 23.20
CA ASP A 186 -16.27 25.37 23.85
C ASP A 186 -15.51 26.63 24.29
N ASN A 187 -14.20 26.57 24.44
CA ASN A 187 -13.34 27.73 24.77
C ASN A 187 -12.73 28.39 23.54
N PHE A 188 -13.19 28.00 22.34
CA PHE A 188 -12.69 28.46 21.04
C PHE A 188 -11.22 28.08 20.75
N ASN A 189 -10.68 27.05 21.42
CA ASN A 189 -9.37 26.52 21.08
C ASN A 189 -9.46 25.67 19.79
N LEU A 190 -8.47 25.85 18.92
CA LEU A 190 -8.37 25.08 17.68
C LEU A 190 -8.14 23.59 17.97
N LYS A 191 -9.01 22.73 17.46
CA LYS A 191 -8.96 21.27 17.62
C LYS A 191 -8.80 20.54 16.28
N GLY A 192 -9.13 21.20 15.19
CA GLY A 192 -9.03 20.58 13.89
C GLY A 192 -9.35 21.53 12.74
N LEU A 193 -9.26 20.99 11.55
CA LEU A 193 -9.61 21.69 10.31
C LEU A 193 -10.24 20.68 9.32
N ILE A 194 -11.37 21.05 8.73
CA ILE A 194 -11.97 20.34 7.60
C ILE A 194 -11.86 21.24 6.37
N THR A 195 -11.50 20.65 5.22
CA THR A 195 -11.49 21.40 3.96
C THR A 195 -12.49 20.81 2.97
N ILE A 196 -12.99 21.63 2.04
CA ILE A 196 -13.87 21.15 0.97
C ILE A 196 -13.20 20.07 0.12
N LYS A 197 -11.87 20.18 -0.08
CA LYS A 197 -11.08 19.19 -0.82
C LYS A 197 -11.09 17.81 -0.17
N ASP A 198 -11.09 17.74 1.17
CA ASP A 198 -11.15 16.45 1.88
C ASP A 198 -12.53 15.81 1.74
N ILE A 199 -13.59 16.62 1.75
CA ILE A 199 -14.96 16.17 1.48
C ILE A 199 -15.10 15.66 0.04
N GLU A 200 -14.59 16.42 -0.96
CA GLU A 200 -14.61 16.01 -2.37
C GLU A 200 -13.86 14.69 -2.61
N LYS A 201 -12.69 14.52 -1.95
CA LYS A 201 -11.93 13.27 -2.02
C LYS A 201 -12.71 12.09 -1.44
N GLN A 202 -13.39 12.28 -0.32
CA GLN A 202 -14.22 11.22 0.27
C GLN A 202 -15.40 10.83 -0.63
N ILE A 203 -16.03 11.79 -1.30
CA ILE A 203 -17.09 11.51 -2.28
C ILE A 203 -16.52 10.76 -3.48
N ARG A 204 -15.33 11.17 -3.96
CA ARG A 204 -14.68 10.53 -5.12
C ARG A 204 -14.14 9.13 -4.81
N TYR A 205 -13.66 8.90 -3.58
CA TYR A 205 -13.04 7.64 -3.17
C TYR A 205 -13.73 7.05 -1.92
N PRO A 206 -15.00 6.63 -2.04
CA PRO A 206 -15.80 6.19 -0.90
C PRO A 206 -15.26 4.91 -0.23
N TYR A 207 -14.49 4.11 -0.98
CA TYR A 207 -13.90 2.85 -0.51
C TYR A 207 -12.45 2.99 -0.06
N SER A 208 -11.94 4.22 0.14
CA SER A 208 -10.57 4.41 0.61
C SER A 208 -10.29 3.66 1.91
N ALA A 209 -9.13 3.01 1.99
CA ALA A 209 -8.64 2.39 3.21
C ALA A 209 -8.07 3.46 4.14
N LYS A 210 -8.69 3.65 5.31
CA LYS A 210 -8.38 4.74 6.25
C LYS A 210 -8.22 4.22 7.68
N ASP A 211 -7.40 4.92 8.44
CA ASP A 211 -7.27 4.73 9.88
C ASP A 211 -8.45 5.36 10.64
N SER A 212 -8.48 5.20 11.97
CA SER A 212 -9.52 5.76 12.85
C SER A 212 -9.61 7.29 12.82
N ASN A 213 -8.57 7.97 12.34
CA ASN A 213 -8.51 9.43 12.21
C ASN A 213 -8.90 9.91 10.79
N GLY A 214 -9.35 8.99 9.92
CA GLY A 214 -9.74 9.30 8.55
C GLY A 214 -8.57 9.53 7.58
N ARG A 215 -7.33 9.21 7.98
CA ARG A 215 -6.13 9.32 7.13
C ARG A 215 -5.93 8.03 6.36
N LEU A 216 -5.38 8.13 5.15
CA LEU A 216 -5.09 6.95 4.33
C LEU A 216 -4.15 5.98 5.04
N LEU A 217 -4.42 4.67 4.92
CA LEU A 217 -3.54 3.63 5.42
C LEU A 217 -2.23 3.60 4.62
N CYS A 218 -1.12 3.48 5.34
CA CYS A 218 0.22 3.41 4.77
C CYS A 218 1.08 2.42 5.54
N GLY A 219 1.78 1.53 4.83
CA GLY A 219 2.81 0.69 5.39
C GLY A 219 4.21 1.11 4.95
N ALA A 220 5.22 0.65 5.66
CA ALA A 220 6.61 0.86 5.30
C ALA A 220 7.45 -0.41 5.51
N ALA A 221 8.34 -0.70 4.56
CA ALA A 221 9.26 -1.82 4.67
C ALA A 221 10.50 -1.43 5.47
N VAL A 222 11.00 -2.40 6.23
CA VAL A 222 12.26 -2.30 6.97
C VAL A 222 13.09 -3.57 6.76
N GLY A 223 14.39 -3.48 6.96
CA GLY A 223 15.31 -4.61 6.92
C GLY A 223 15.72 -5.07 8.32
N CYS A 224 16.65 -6.02 8.37
CA CYS A 224 17.27 -6.51 9.60
C CYS A 224 18.64 -5.86 9.80
N THR A 225 18.67 -4.54 9.94
CA THR A 225 19.89 -3.74 10.10
C THR A 225 20.11 -3.33 11.55
N PRO A 226 21.35 -3.01 12.01
CA PRO A 226 21.60 -2.59 13.38
C PRO A 226 20.84 -1.34 13.83
N ASP A 227 20.49 -0.47 12.89
CA ASP A 227 19.77 0.81 13.09
C ASP A 227 18.25 0.69 12.95
N ILE A 228 17.72 -0.53 12.91
CA ILE A 228 16.30 -0.82 12.68
C ILE A 228 15.37 -0.01 13.59
N LEU A 229 15.69 0.10 14.88
CA LEU A 229 14.84 0.81 15.83
C LEU A 229 14.79 2.31 15.54
N ASN A 230 15.89 2.92 15.08
CA ASN A 230 15.90 4.33 14.68
C ASN A 230 14.96 4.57 13.47
N ARG A 231 14.98 3.65 12.49
CA ARG A 231 14.08 3.71 11.34
C ARG A 231 12.63 3.54 11.76
N VAL A 232 12.32 2.57 12.59
CA VAL A 232 10.95 2.35 13.10
C VAL A 232 10.48 3.54 13.93
N ASP A 233 11.35 4.17 14.74
CA ASP A 233 11.02 5.36 15.52
C ASP A 233 10.52 6.52 14.64
N GLU A 234 11.23 6.83 13.55
CA GLU A 234 10.83 7.89 12.64
C GLU A 234 9.55 7.54 11.85
N LEU A 235 9.38 6.28 11.47
CA LEU A 235 8.15 5.81 10.82
C LEU A 235 6.93 5.90 11.76
N VAL A 236 7.09 5.54 13.03
CA VAL A 236 6.03 5.67 14.05
C VAL A 236 5.68 7.13 14.30
N LYS A 237 6.68 8.03 14.38
CA LYS A 237 6.44 9.49 14.47
C LYS A 237 5.65 10.02 13.26
N SER A 238 5.86 9.43 12.08
CA SER A 238 5.10 9.75 10.85
C SER A 238 3.74 9.01 10.77
N HIS A 239 3.32 8.33 11.84
CA HIS A 239 2.04 7.61 11.95
C HIS A 239 1.87 6.46 10.96
N VAL A 240 2.92 5.70 10.67
CA VAL A 240 2.81 4.48 9.87
C VAL A 240 1.81 3.50 10.51
N ASP A 241 0.97 2.85 9.71
CA ASP A 241 -0.05 1.92 10.22
C ASP A 241 0.50 0.50 10.39
N VAL A 242 1.43 0.09 9.52
CA VAL A 242 2.01 -1.24 9.54
C VAL A 242 3.47 -1.22 9.07
N ILE A 243 4.31 -1.98 9.74
CA ILE A 243 5.69 -2.23 9.34
C ILE A 243 5.77 -3.60 8.67
N VAL A 244 6.54 -3.69 7.58
CA VAL A 244 6.84 -4.95 6.90
C VAL A 244 8.33 -5.25 7.05
N ILE A 245 8.69 -6.25 7.86
CA ILE A 245 10.06 -6.78 7.90
C ILE A 245 10.24 -7.63 6.65
N ASP A 246 10.92 -7.06 5.65
CA ASP A 246 10.98 -7.56 4.28
C ASP A 246 12.36 -8.12 3.95
N THR A 247 12.48 -9.45 3.90
CA THR A 247 13.71 -10.19 3.66
C THR A 247 13.55 -11.27 2.60
N ALA A 248 14.66 -11.72 2.00
CA ALA A 248 14.65 -12.82 1.04
C ALA A 248 14.31 -14.16 1.69
N HIS A 249 14.61 -14.31 2.98
CA HIS A 249 14.33 -15.51 3.77
C HIS A 249 13.94 -15.15 5.19
N GLY A 250 12.63 -15.13 5.46
CA GLY A 250 12.08 -14.74 6.75
C GLY A 250 12.32 -15.75 7.87
N HIS A 251 12.32 -17.05 7.56
CA HIS A 251 12.57 -18.12 8.53
C HIS A 251 14.07 -18.19 8.93
N SER A 252 14.57 -17.12 9.52
CA SER A 252 15.97 -17.00 9.97
C SER A 252 16.07 -16.36 11.34
N ALA A 253 17.07 -16.73 12.11
CA ALA A 253 17.28 -16.24 13.48
C ALA A 253 17.38 -14.71 13.55
N ASN A 254 17.97 -14.08 12.53
CA ASN A 254 18.11 -12.62 12.49
C ASN A 254 16.75 -11.92 12.31
N VAL A 255 15.87 -12.46 11.47
CA VAL A 255 14.53 -11.91 11.27
C VAL A 255 13.68 -12.05 12.52
N LEU A 256 13.71 -13.24 13.17
CA LEU A 256 12.98 -13.48 14.42
C LEU A 256 13.44 -12.55 15.55
N LYS A 257 14.77 -12.34 15.68
CA LYS A 257 15.33 -11.37 16.65
C LYS A 257 14.92 -9.93 16.34
N THR A 258 14.99 -9.52 15.07
CA THR A 258 14.59 -8.18 14.64
C THR A 258 13.10 -7.93 14.94
N PHE A 259 12.26 -8.92 14.66
CA PHE A 259 10.84 -8.86 15.00
C PHE A 259 10.63 -8.66 16.52
N ALA A 260 11.29 -9.47 17.34
CA ALA A 260 11.18 -9.38 18.81
C ALA A 260 11.58 -7.98 19.31
N LEU A 261 12.69 -7.42 18.81
CA LEU A 261 13.13 -6.06 19.17
C LEU A 261 12.10 -4.98 18.82
N VAL A 262 11.46 -5.08 17.65
CA VAL A 262 10.44 -4.10 17.23
C VAL A 262 9.20 -4.23 18.12
N LYS A 263 8.72 -5.45 18.38
CA LYS A 263 7.53 -5.69 19.21
C LYS A 263 7.76 -5.38 20.69
N GLU A 264 8.96 -5.57 21.20
CA GLU A 264 9.32 -5.17 22.59
C GLU A 264 9.16 -3.65 22.76
N LYS A 265 9.64 -2.86 21.80
CA LYS A 265 9.56 -1.39 21.86
C LYS A 265 8.17 -0.85 21.49
N TYR A 266 7.49 -1.49 20.56
CA TYR A 266 6.18 -1.07 20.01
C TYR A 266 5.18 -2.24 20.01
N PRO A 267 4.63 -2.65 21.17
CA PRO A 267 3.74 -3.82 21.27
C PRO A 267 2.48 -3.73 20.41
N ASP A 268 1.92 -2.52 20.27
CA ASP A 268 0.68 -2.28 19.53
C ASP A 268 0.87 -2.07 18.02
N LEU A 269 2.10 -1.80 17.57
CA LEU A 269 2.42 -1.62 16.16
C LEU A 269 2.16 -2.91 15.39
N GLN A 270 1.45 -2.81 14.28
CA GLN A 270 1.22 -3.95 13.42
C GLN A 270 2.48 -4.27 12.62
N VAL A 271 2.92 -5.52 12.68
CA VAL A 271 4.16 -5.96 12.03
C VAL A 271 3.91 -7.22 11.20
N ILE A 272 4.14 -7.11 9.91
CA ILE A 272 4.16 -8.20 8.94
C ILE A 272 5.59 -8.68 8.78
N ALA A 273 5.83 -9.97 8.73
CA ALA A 273 7.16 -10.50 8.48
C ALA A 273 7.18 -11.49 7.30
N GLY A 274 8.29 -11.56 6.61
CA GLY A 274 8.53 -12.47 5.49
C GLY A 274 9.88 -12.22 4.80
N ASN A 275 10.16 -12.94 3.68
CA ASN A 275 9.25 -13.90 3.04
C ASN A 275 9.52 -15.31 3.54
N ILE A 276 8.46 -16.08 3.60
CA ILE A 276 8.49 -17.52 3.89
C ILE A 276 7.80 -18.32 2.77
N ALA A 277 7.90 -19.64 2.80
CA ALA A 277 7.25 -20.52 1.83
C ALA A 277 6.86 -21.88 2.41
N THR A 278 6.93 -22.06 3.74
CA THR A 278 6.68 -23.35 4.40
C THR A 278 5.81 -23.23 5.65
N ALA A 279 5.13 -24.30 6.04
CA ALA A 279 4.36 -24.37 7.27
C ALA A 279 5.22 -24.13 8.52
N GLU A 280 6.44 -24.68 8.54
CA GLU A 280 7.39 -24.51 9.64
C GLU A 280 7.81 -23.04 9.79
N GLY A 281 8.11 -22.38 8.65
CA GLY A 281 8.42 -20.94 8.65
C GLY A 281 7.24 -20.09 9.15
N THR A 282 6.03 -20.45 8.75
CA THR A 282 4.79 -19.81 9.26
C THR A 282 4.65 -19.98 10.75
N LYS A 283 4.84 -21.19 11.27
CA LYS A 283 4.76 -21.49 12.70
C LYS A 283 5.78 -20.67 13.49
N ALA A 284 7.03 -20.63 13.05
CA ALA A 284 8.08 -19.84 13.70
C ALA A 284 7.74 -18.34 13.77
N MET A 285 7.15 -17.77 12.71
CA MET A 285 6.68 -16.37 12.71
C MET A 285 5.53 -16.15 13.70
N ILE A 286 4.56 -17.08 13.74
CA ILE A 286 3.40 -17.00 14.64
C ILE A 286 3.85 -17.08 16.10
N GLU A 287 4.77 -17.97 16.42
CA GLU A 287 5.33 -18.11 17.77
C GLU A 287 6.07 -16.84 18.25
N CYS A 288 6.59 -16.03 17.32
CA CYS A 288 7.14 -14.71 17.63
C CYS A 288 6.06 -13.62 17.80
N GLY A 289 4.77 -13.90 17.47
CA GLY A 289 3.67 -12.95 17.62
C GLY A 289 3.43 -12.04 16.41
N VAL A 290 3.75 -12.50 15.20
CA VAL A 290 3.52 -11.74 13.96
C VAL A 290 2.03 -11.42 13.75
N ASP A 291 1.73 -10.24 13.18
CA ASP A 291 0.36 -9.82 12.91
C ASP A 291 -0.16 -10.31 11.53
N ALA A 292 0.73 -10.60 10.60
CA ALA A 292 0.47 -11.30 9.33
C ALA A 292 1.78 -11.84 8.74
N VAL A 293 1.68 -12.83 7.87
CA VAL A 293 2.84 -13.49 7.26
C VAL A 293 2.86 -13.27 5.75
N LYS A 294 4.00 -12.86 5.20
CA LYS A 294 4.20 -12.64 3.77
C LYS A 294 4.88 -13.85 3.13
N VAL A 295 4.22 -14.44 2.12
CA VAL A 295 4.56 -15.74 1.51
C VAL A 295 5.01 -15.55 0.07
N GLY A 296 6.20 -16.06 -0.27
CA GLY A 296 6.72 -16.08 -1.63
C GLY A 296 8.25 -16.01 -1.67
N ILE A 297 8.89 -17.11 -2.07
CA ILE A 297 10.33 -17.18 -2.31
C ILE A 297 10.56 -17.52 -3.77
N GLY A 298 11.01 -16.50 -4.53
CA GLY A 298 11.38 -16.63 -5.93
C GLY A 298 10.26 -16.59 -6.98
N PRO A 299 8.97 -16.25 -6.69
CA PRO A 299 7.94 -16.25 -7.74
C PRO A 299 7.89 -14.94 -8.55
N GLY A 300 8.54 -13.87 -8.12
CA GLY A 300 8.51 -12.56 -8.80
C GLY A 300 9.15 -12.61 -10.20
N SER A 301 8.60 -11.84 -11.16
CA SER A 301 9.04 -11.84 -12.56
C SER A 301 10.49 -11.38 -12.75
N ILE A 302 10.99 -10.55 -11.83
CA ILE A 302 12.37 -10.01 -11.84
C ILE A 302 13.29 -10.73 -10.85
N CYS A 303 12.82 -11.79 -10.19
CA CYS A 303 13.57 -12.54 -9.19
C CYS A 303 14.34 -13.69 -9.84
N THR A 304 15.62 -13.84 -9.53
CA THR A 304 16.47 -14.95 -9.99
C THR A 304 16.94 -15.87 -8.86
N THR A 305 16.41 -15.74 -7.66
CA THR A 305 16.77 -16.58 -6.49
C THR A 305 16.70 -18.07 -6.82
N ARG A 306 15.66 -18.52 -7.53
CA ARG A 306 15.49 -19.92 -7.91
C ARG A 306 16.57 -20.41 -8.87
N VAL A 307 17.11 -19.52 -9.72
CA VAL A 307 18.15 -19.84 -10.70
C VAL A 307 19.55 -19.71 -10.08
N VAL A 308 19.78 -18.67 -9.30
CA VAL A 308 21.09 -18.36 -8.73
C VAL A 308 21.38 -19.21 -7.49
N ALA A 309 20.41 -19.32 -6.58
CA ALA A 309 20.56 -20.04 -5.32
C ALA A 309 19.94 -21.45 -5.35
N GLY A 310 19.09 -21.77 -6.34
CA GLY A 310 18.36 -23.04 -6.40
C GLY A 310 17.25 -23.19 -5.36
N ILE A 311 16.79 -22.07 -4.77
CA ILE A 311 15.84 -22.04 -3.65
C ILE A 311 14.50 -21.44 -4.08
N GLY A 312 13.41 -22.08 -3.65
CA GLY A 312 12.06 -21.57 -3.88
C GLY A 312 11.01 -22.65 -3.74
N VAL A 313 9.75 -22.21 -3.61
CA VAL A 313 8.57 -23.08 -3.63
C VAL A 313 7.57 -22.48 -4.62
N PRO A 314 6.95 -23.29 -5.51
CA PRO A 314 5.85 -22.82 -6.38
C PRO A 314 4.72 -22.18 -5.58
N GLN A 315 4.19 -21.04 -6.06
CA GLN A 315 3.48 -20.08 -5.22
C GLN A 315 2.15 -20.61 -4.67
N ILE A 316 1.35 -21.35 -5.44
CA ILE A 316 0.09 -21.93 -4.95
C ILE A 316 0.37 -22.89 -3.79
N SER A 317 1.35 -23.78 -3.95
CA SER A 317 1.74 -24.72 -2.89
C SER A 317 2.27 -23.99 -1.66
N ALA A 318 3.08 -22.94 -1.83
CA ALA A 318 3.58 -22.12 -0.71
C ALA A 318 2.45 -21.46 0.07
N VAL A 319 1.47 -20.88 -0.63
CA VAL A 319 0.32 -20.23 0.00
C VAL A 319 -0.55 -21.24 0.75
N MET A 320 -0.86 -22.39 0.15
CA MET A 320 -1.65 -23.47 0.78
C MET A 320 -1.00 -23.98 2.07
N ASP A 321 0.31 -24.32 2.02
CA ASP A 321 1.05 -24.84 3.19
C ASP A 321 1.09 -23.81 4.34
N CYS A 322 1.36 -22.54 3.98
CA CYS A 322 1.40 -21.46 4.96
C CYS A 322 0.01 -21.17 5.54
N TYR A 323 -1.04 -21.21 4.71
CA TYR A 323 -2.41 -21.00 5.13
C TYR A 323 -2.90 -22.10 6.08
N GLU A 324 -2.64 -23.36 5.79
CA GLU A 324 -3.02 -24.47 6.65
C GLU A 324 -2.47 -24.32 8.09
N MET A 325 -1.27 -23.74 8.23
CA MET A 325 -0.69 -23.46 9.52
C MET A 325 -1.28 -22.18 10.14
N ALA A 326 -1.39 -21.09 9.35
CA ALA A 326 -1.80 -19.78 9.83
C ALA A 326 -3.27 -19.70 10.25
N ASP A 327 -4.15 -20.45 9.57
CA ASP A 327 -5.59 -20.50 9.85
C ASP A 327 -5.88 -21.00 11.26
N LYS A 328 -5.09 -21.94 11.78
CA LYS A 328 -5.19 -22.47 13.14
C LYS A 328 -5.03 -21.39 14.23
N TYR A 329 -4.37 -20.29 13.88
CA TYR A 329 -4.06 -19.17 14.77
C TYR A 329 -4.74 -17.86 14.34
N ASN A 330 -5.60 -17.93 13.31
CA ASN A 330 -6.26 -16.75 12.72
C ASN A 330 -5.28 -15.64 12.31
N ILE A 331 -4.12 -16.01 11.75
CA ILE A 331 -3.11 -15.10 11.24
C ILE A 331 -3.30 -14.92 9.72
N PRO A 332 -3.46 -13.68 9.21
CA PRO A 332 -3.60 -13.43 7.77
C PRO A 332 -2.34 -13.79 6.97
N ILE A 333 -2.57 -14.28 5.73
CA ILE A 333 -1.54 -14.59 4.75
C ILE A 333 -1.54 -13.57 3.62
N ILE A 334 -0.37 -13.09 3.23
CA ILE A 334 -0.15 -12.21 2.09
C ILE A 334 0.62 -13.00 1.03
N ALA A 335 0.02 -13.21 -0.15
CA ALA A 335 0.69 -13.86 -1.28
C ALA A 335 1.51 -12.82 -2.06
N ASP A 336 2.83 -12.96 -2.05
CA ASP A 336 3.77 -12.02 -2.65
C ASP A 336 4.47 -12.63 -3.87
N GLY A 337 4.18 -12.09 -5.05
CA GLY A 337 4.81 -12.44 -6.31
C GLY A 337 4.09 -13.51 -7.14
N GLY A 338 4.43 -13.55 -8.42
CA GLY A 338 3.92 -14.54 -9.39
C GLY A 338 2.57 -14.18 -10.01
N ILE A 339 1.89 -13.12 -9.58
CA ILE A 339 0.61 -12.66 -10.13
C ILE A 339 0.83 -11.95 -11.46
N LYS A 340 0.22 -12.47 -12.52
CA LYS A 340 0.28 -11.93 -13.89
C LYS A 340 -1.08 -11.40 -14.35
N PHE A 341 -2.17 -12.02 -13.93
CA PHE A 341 -3.53 -11.72 -14.32
C PHE A 341 -4.48 -11.66 -13.12
N SER A 342 -5.65 -11.09 -13.29
CA SER A 342 -6.70 -11.07 -12.26
C SER A 342 -7.14 -12.48 -11.82
N GLY A 343 -7.11 -13.46 -12.72
CA GLY A 343 -7.37 -14.86 -12.40
C GLY A 343 -6.38 -15.44 -11.38
N ASP A 344 -5.11 -15.01 -11.41
CA ASP A 344 -4.11 -15.44 -10.42
C ASP A 344 -4.41 -14.89 -9.03
N VAL A 345 -4.99 -13.68 -8.95
CA VAL A 345 -5.49 -13.10 -7.68
C VAL A 345 -6.57 -14.02 -7.10
N THR A 346 -7.56 -14.42 -7.91
CA THR A 346 -8.63 -15.32 -7.48
C THR A 346 -8.06 -16.65 -6.99
N LYS A 347 -7.09 -17.23 -7.72
CA LYS A 347 -6.40 -18.47 -7.31
C LYS A 347 -5.62 -18.30 -6.01
N ALA A 348 -4.89 -17.17 -5.84
CA ALA A 348 -4.12 -16.91 -4.61
C ALA A 348 -5.03 -16.83 -3.37
N ILE A 349 -6.17 -16.15 -3.50
CA ILE A 349 -7.16 -16.04 -2.43
C ILE A 349 -7.79 -17.40 -2.13
N ALA A 350 -8.23 -18.14 -3.16
CA ALA A 350 -8.78 -19.47 -2.98
C ALA A 350 -7.77 -20.45 -2.34
N ALA A 351 -6.46 -20.27 -2.59
CA ALA A 351 -5.39 -21.03 -1.95
C ALA A 351 -5.15 -20.64 -0.47
N GLY A 352 -5.77 -19.56 0.02
CA GLY A 352 -5.70 -19.15 1.42
C GLY A 352 -5.19 -17.73 1.70
N ALA A 353 -4.76 -16.97 0.67
CA ALA A 353 -4.30 -15.61 0.88
C ALA A 353 -5.44 -14.68 1.31
N ASN A 354 -5.15 -13.75 2.24
CA ASN A 354 -6.05 -12.66 2.58
C ASN A 354 -5.82 -11.46 1.67
N VAL A 355 -4.56 -11.23 1.29
CA VAL A 355 -4.12 -10.09 0.49
C VAL A 355 -3.08 -10.59 -0.52
N VAL A 356 -3.02 -9.98 -1.69
CA VAL A 356 -1.96 -10.20 -2.68
C VAL A 356 -1.08 -8.97 -2.80
N MET A 357 0.25 -9.16 -2.82
CA MET A 357 1.20 -8.09 -3.07
C MET A 357 1.56 -8.05 -4.55
N LEU A 358 1.45 -6.88 -5.16
CA LEU A 358 1.64 -6.63 -6.58
C LEU A 358 2.88 -5.77 -6.85
N GLY A 359 3.80 -6.27 -7.66
CA GLY A 359 4.98 -5.54 -8.15
C GLY A 359 4.84 -5.19 -9.63
N GLY A 360 5.13 -6.12 -10.54
CA GLY A 360 5.19 -5.90 -11.98
C GLY A 360 3.89 -5.35 -12.60
N LEU A 361 2.73 -5.73 -12.07
CA LEU A 361 1.44 -5.23 -12.55
C LEU A 361 1.26 -3.72 -12.27
N LEU A 362 1.90 -3.18 -11.23
CA LEU A 362 1.81 -1.77 -10.83
C LEU A 362 3.03 -0.95 -11.27
N ALA A 363 4.16 -1.58 -11.57
CA ALA A 363 5.40 -0.89 -11.94
C ALA A 363 5.26 -0.02 -13.21
N GLY A 364 4.36 -0.38 -14.13
CA GLY A 364 4.07 0.39 -15.34
C GLY A 364 3.11 1.56 -15.15
N CYS A 365 2.56 1.79 -13.96
CA CYS A 365 1.59 2.84 -13.70
C CYS A 365 2.24 4.21 -13.49
N ASP A 366 1.46 5.28 -13.71
CA ASP A 366 1.91 6.67 -13.53
C ASP A 366 2.49 6.92 -12.14
N GLU A 367 1.87 6.36 -11.13
CA GLU A 367 2.17 6.60 -9.71
C GLU A 367 3.39 5.83 -9.20
N SER A 368 3.94 4.88 -9.99
CA SER A 368 5.18 4.21 -9.62
C SER A 368 6.40 5.13 -9.84
N PRO A 369 7.44 5.05 -8.99
CA PRO A 369 8.61 5.94 -9.09
C PRO A 369 9.58 5.60 -10.24
N GLY A 370 9.45 4.43 -10.86
CA GLY A 370 10.30 4.03 -11.99
C GLY A 370 10.31 5.05 -13.13
N GLU A 371 11.47 5.33 -13.70
CA GLU A 371 11.64 6.28 -14.79
C GLU A 371 10.93 5.83 -16.07
N PHE A 372 10.52 6.80 -16.87
CA PHE A 372 9.97 6.54 -18.19
C PHE A 372 11.07 6.26 -19.21
N GLU A 373 10.86 5.23 -20.02
CA GLU A 373 11.69 4.92 -21.18
C GLU A 373 10.86 4.91 -22.47
N LEU A 374 11.42 5.45 -23.54
CA LEU A 374 10.86 5.31 -24.88
C LEU A 374 11.67 4.24 -25.64
N TYR A 375 11.02 3.14 -26.00
CA TYR A 375 11.65 2.06 -26.75
C TYR A 375 10.77 1.61 -27.90
N GLN A 376 11.32 1.58 -29.11
CA GLN A 376 10.60 1.23 -30.34
C GLN A 376 9.26 2.00 -30.51
N GLY A 377 9.24 3.29 -30.18
CA GLY A 377 8.06 4.15 -30.29
C GLY A 377 6.97 3.94 -29.21
N ARG A 378 7.20 3.06 -28.24
CA ARG A 378 6.28 2.79 -27.12
C ARG A 378 6.86 3.28 -25.79
N LYS A 379 5.97 3.68 -24.88
CA LYS A 379 6.37 4.07 -23.52
C LYS A 379 6.48 2.84 -22.63
N TYR A 380 7.54 2.82 -21.84
CA TYR A 380 7.82 1.83 -20.80
C TYR A 380 8.19 2.54 -19.50
N LYS A 381 8.19 1.81 -18.40
CA LYS A 381 8.78 2.23 -17.14
C LYS A 381 9.84 1.24 -16.68
N VAL A 382 10.90 1.75 -16.08
CA VAL A 382 11.94 0.93 -15.46
C VAL A 382 11.34 0.13 -14.31
N TYR A 383 11.64 -1.16 -14.28
CA TYR A 383 11.25 -2.06 -13.22
C TYR A 383 12.42 -2.96 -12.86
N ARG A 384 12.80 -2.99 -11.59
CA ARG A 384 13.92 -3.79 -11.12
C ARG A 384 13.61 -4.57 -9.85
N GLY A 385 14.26 -5.75 -9.71
CA GLY A 385 14.23 -6.53 -8.50
C GLY A 385 15.05 -5.90 -7.39
N MET A 386 14.61 -6.06 -6.14
CA MET A 386 15.38 -5.63 -4.97
C MET A 386 16.71 -6.38 -4.84
N GLY A 387 16.86 -7.54 -5.49
CA GLY A 387 18.12 -8.29 -5.64
C GLY A 387 18.92 -7.95 -6.88
N SER A 388 18.54 -6.96 -7.69
CA SER A 388 19.35 -6.47 -8.81
C SER A 388 20.58 -5.73 -8.30
N LEU A 389 21.62 -5.63 -9.14
CA LEU A 389 22.87 -5.00 -8.74
C LEU A 389 22.65 -3.57 -8.28
N ALA A 390 21.96 -2.75 -9.08
CA ALA A 390 21.71 -1.37 -8.75
C ALA A 390 20.82 -1.19 -7.49
N ALA A 391 19.80 -2.04 -7.28
CA ALA A 391 19.01 -1.98 -6.05
C ALA A 391 19.83 -2.35 -4.82
N MET A 392 20.73 -3.34 -4.94
CA MET A 392 21.63 -3.73 -3.85
C MET A 392 22.65 -2.63 -3.53
N GLU A 393 23.19 -1.95 -4.52
CA GLU A 393 24.10 -0.81 -4.33
C GLU A 393 23.41 0.37 -3.65
N ASN A 394 22.11 0.54 -3.89
CA ASN A 394 21.28 1.62 -3.31
C ASN A 394 20.66 1.28 -1.93
N GLY A 395 20.98 0.12 -1.32
CA GLY A 395 20.56 -0.15 0.06
C GLY A 395 19.89 -1.49 0.34
N SER A 396 19.59 -2.33 -0.67
CA SER A 396 18.88 -3.62 -0.43
C SER A 396 19.80 -4.82 -0.15
N LYS A 397 21.10 -4.60 0.10
CA LYS A 397 22.09 -5.66 0.39
C LYS A 397 21.70 -6.52 1.60
N ASP A 398 21.15 -5.90 2.63
CA ASP A 398 20.72 -6.57 3.86
C ASP A 398 19.60 -7.58 3.62
N ARG A 399 18.70 -7.32 2.65
CA ARG A 399 17.63 -8.22 2.25
C ARG A 399 18.16 -9.59 1.84
N TYR A 400 19.35 -9.64 1.22
CA TYR A 400 20.01 -10.83 0.68
C TYR A 400 21.22 -11.30 1.52
N PHE A 401 21.31 -10.85 2.78
CA PHE A 401 22.40 -11.20 3.71
C PHE A 401 23.79 -10.78 3.21
N GLN A 402 23.89 -9.76 2.34
CA GLN A 402 25.12 -9.30 1.73
C GLN A 402 25.57 -7.91 2.22
N ALA A 403 25.08 -7.44 3.37
CA ALA A 403 25.39 -6.11 3.90
C ALA A 403 26.92 -5.80 3.95
N ASN A 404 27.74 -6.79 4.31
CA ASN A 404 29.18 -6.67 4.45
C ASN A 404 29.97 -7.26 3.26
N ALA A 405 29.31 -7.65 2.17
CA ALA A 405 29.96 -8.28 1.03
C ALA A 405 30.79 -7.27 0.24
N LYS A 406 32.07 -7.63 -0.07
CA LYS A 406 32.96 -6.83 -0.93
C LYS A 406 32.55 -6.88 -2.40
N LYS A 407 31.95 -8.00 -2.83
CA LYS A 407 31.42 -8.22 -4.19
C LYS A 407 30.01 -8.81 -4.04
N LEU A 408 29.08 -8.27 -4.78
CA LEU A 408 27.66 -8.67 -4.71
C LEU A 408 27.38 -9.87 -5.64
N VAL A 409 26.47 -10.72 -5.21
CA VAL A 409 25.86 -11.80 -6.02
C VAL A 409 24.38 -11.44 -6.19
N PRO A 410 23.97 -10.88 -7.34
CA PRO A 410 22.58 -10.48 -7.56
C PRO A 410 21.63 -11.70 -7.61
N GLU A 411 20.47 -11.54 -7.04
CA GLU A 411 19.34 -12.48 -7.12
C GLU A 411 18.12 -11.84 -7.78
N GLY A 412 18.32 -10.88 -8.66
CA GLY A 412 17.31 -10.17 -9.41
C GLY A 412 17.89 -9.47 -10.62
N VAL A 413 17.01 -9.11 -11.55
CA VAL A 413 17.35 -8.41 -12.78
C VAL A 413 16.70 -7.04 -12.83
N GLU A 414 17.19 -6.20 -13.75
CA GLU A 414 16.59 -4.92 -14.15
C GLU A 414 16.00 -5.07 -15.54
N GLY A 415 14.86 -4.44 -15.75
CA GLY A 415 14.16 -4.45 -17.02
C GLY A 415 13.18 -3.30 -17.11
N ARG A 416 12.28 -3.40 -18.05
CA ARG A 416 11.19 -2.46 -18.26
C ARG A 416 9.87 -3.18 -18.43
N VAL A 417 8.81 -2.51 -18.03
CA VAL A 417 7.43 -2.97 -18.22
C VAL A 417 6.66 -1.96 -19.07
N ALA A 418 5.70 -2.42 -19.83
CA ALA A 418 4.85 -1.54 -20.63
C ALA A 418 4.15 -0.52 -19.72
N TYR A 419 4.08 0.72 -20.18
CA TYR A 419 3.32 1.78 -19.52
C TYR A 419 1.82 1.44 -19.54
N LYS A 420 1.14 1.61 -18.39
CA LYS A 420 -0.25 1.18 -18.17
C LYS A 420 -1.21 2.31 -17.80
N GLY A 421 -0.75 3.56 -17.74
CA GLY A 421 -1.58 4.68 -17.28
C GLY A 421 -1.76 4.68 -15.74
N LYS A 422 -2.93 5.06 -15.27
CA LYS A 422 -3.18 5.23 -13.82
C LYS A 422 -3.40 3.91 -13.11
N VAL A 423 -2.98 3.86 -11.84
CA VAL A 423 -3.24 2.73 -10.94
C VAL A 423 -4.72 2.41 -10.83
N GLU A 424 -5.59 3.44 -10.79
CA GLU A 424 -7.04 3.23 -10.64
C GLU A 424 -7.63 2.35 -11.75
N ASP A 425 -7.14 2.50 -13.00
CA ASP A 425 -7.59 1.69 -14.12
C ASP A 425 -7.11 0.23 -14.01
N THR A 426 -5.85 0.05 -13.60
CA THR A 426 -5.30 -1.29 -13.37
C THR A 426 -6.03 -2.02 -12.24
N ILE A 427 -6.26 -1.36 -11.10
CA ILE A 427 -6.98 -1.93 -9.95
C ILE A 427 -8.43 -2.23 -10.33
N PHE A 428 -9.09 -1.36 -11.11
CA PHE A 428 -10.45 -1.60 -11.59
C PHE A 428 -10.55 -2.93 -12.37
N GLN A 429 -9.61 -3.20 -13.28
CA GLN A 429 -9.59 -4.45 -14.04
C GLN A 429 -9.31 -5.67 -13.13
N LEU A 430 -8.38 -5.55 -12.19
CA LEU A 430 -8.07 -6.64 -11.25
C LEU A 430 -9.24 -6.96 -10.32
N VAL A 431 -9.90 -5.94 -9.80
CA VAL A 431 -11.13 -6.07 -8.98
C VAL A 431 -12.25 -6.70 -9.80
N GLY A 432 -12.44 -6.28 -11.03
CA GLY A 432 -13.45 -6.84 -11.94
C GLY A 432 -13.24 -8.34 -12.17
N GLY A 433 -12.00 -8.73 -12.46
CA GLY A 433 -11.66 -10.15 -12.66
C GLY A 433 -11.82 -11.00 -11.38
N LEU A 434 -11.43 -10.46 -10.22
CA LEU A 434 -11.65 -11.13 -8.94
C LEU A 434 -13.16 -11.32 -8.65
N ARG A 435 -13.97 -10.28 -8.85
CA ARG A 435 -15.43 -10.35 -8.69
C ARG A 435 -16.07 -11.41 -9.60
N SER A 436 -15.61 -11.48 -10.86
CA SER A 436 -16.04 -12.52 -11.79
C SER A 436 -15.68 -13.92 -11.27
N GLY A 437 -14.44 -14.13 -10.85
CA GLY A 437 -13.98 -15.42 -10.29
C GLY A 437 -14.79 -15.84 -9.06
N MET A 438 -15.06 -14.90 -8.14
CA MET A 438 -15.90 -15.14 -6.96
C MET A 438 -17.34 -15.50 -7.37
N GLY A 439 -17.88 -14.81 -8.37
CA GLY A 439 -19.19 -15.13 -8.96
C GLY A 439 -19.24 -16.55 -9.50
N TYR A 440 -18.24 -16.99 -10.27
CA TYR A 440 -18.16 -18.37 -10.77
C TYR A 440 -18.04 -19.43 -9.67
N CYS A 441 -17.38 -19.10 -8.54
CA CYS A 441 -17.24 -20.02 -7.41
C CYS A 441 -18.43 -19.94 -6.42
N GLY A 442 -19.41 -19.07 -6.62
CA GLY A 442 -20.53 -18.84 -5.70
C GLY A 442 -20.11 -18.28 -4.35
N ALA A 443 -19.02 -17.51 -4.30
CA ALA A 443 -18.46 -16.92 -3.08
C ALA A 443 -18.85 -15.44 -2.95
N LYS A 444 -19.51 -15.07 -1.86
CA LYS A 444 -19.94 -13.69 -1.56
C LYS A 444 -18.84 -12.87 -0.90
N THR A 445 -17.91 -13.53 -0.22
CA THR A 445 -16.82 -12.90 0.55
C THR A 445 -15.48 -13.56 0.25
N ILE A 446 -14.40 -12.89 0.60
CA ILE A 446 -13.03 -13.44 0.52
C ILE A 446 -12.91 -14.74 1.31
N GLN A 447 -13.52 -14.83 2.49
CA GLN A 447 -13.51 -16.03 3.31
C GLN A 447 -14.26 -17.19 2.64
N GLU A 448 -15.43 -16.93 2.05
CA GLU A 448 -16.15 -17.96 1.30
C GLU A 448 -15.37 -18.47 0.07
N LEU A 449 -14.60 -17.62 -0.58
CA LEU A 449 -13.75 -18.08 -1.70
C LEU A 449 -12.66 -19.05 -1.24
N LYS A 450 -12.07 -18.84 -0.06
CA LYS A 450 -11.12 -19.79 0.54
C LYS A 450 -11.77 -21.13 0.86
N GLU A 451 -13.01 -21.12 1.36
CA GLU A 451 -13.73 -22.32 1.77
C GLU A 451 -14.32 -23.11 0.60
N LYS A 452 -14.82 -22.41 -0.43
CA LYS A 452 -15.53 -23.01 -1.57
C LYS A 452 -14.62 -23.30 -2.75
N GLY A 453 -13.50 -22.57 -2.90
CA GLY A 453 -12.60 -22.68 -4.04
C GLY A 453 -11.99 -24.08 -4.15
N GLN A 454 -12.25 -24.76 -5.28
CA GLN A 454 -11.67 -26.06 -5.60
C GLN A 454 -10.81 -25.95 -6.83
N PHE A 455 -9.65 -26.60 -6.81
CA PHE A 455 -8.70 -26.59 -7.90
C PHE A 455 -8.70 -27.89 -8.69
N VAL A 456 -8.51 -27.76 -10.00
CA VAL A 456 -8.06 -28.86 -10.85
C VAL A 456 -6.63 -28.58 -11.30
N LYS A 457 -5.78 -29.60 -11.29
CA LYS A 457 -4.44 -29.53 -11.89
C LYS A 457 -4.59 -29.64 -13.41
N ILE A 458 -3.89 -28.78 -14.14
CA ILE A 458 -3.93 -28.72 -15.61
C ILE A 458 -2.57 -29.08 -16.21
N THR A 459 -2.56 -29.38 -17.50
CA THR A 459 -1.35 -29.64 -18.28
C THR A 459 -0.89 -28.38 -19.04
N ALA A 460 0.32 -28.42 -19.61
CA ALA A 460 0.79 -27.38 -20.51
C ALA A 460 -0.12 -27.18 -21.74
N ALA A 461 -0.79 -28.24 -22.22
CA ALA A 461 -1.78 -28.16 -23.29
C ALA A 461 -3.03 -27.34 -22.84
N SER A 462 -3.52 -27.62 -21.64
CA SER A 462 -4.65 -26.87 -21.07
C SER A 462 -4.29 -25.42 -20.73
N LEU A 463 -3.04 -25.15 -20.35
CA LEU A 463 -2.57 -23.78 -20.18
C LEU A 463 -2.63 -23.02 -21.52
N LYS A 464 -2.17 -23.62 -22.62
CA LYS A 464 -2.27 -23.04 -23.96
C LYS A 464 -3.73 -22.81 -24.39
N GLU A 465 -4.63 -23.75 -24.10
CA GLU A 465 -6.08 -23.63 -24.33
C GLU A 465 -6.69 -22.47 -23.54
N SER A 466 -6.15 -22.14 -22.36
CA SER A 466 -6.65 -21.07 -21.50
C SER A 466 -6.36 -19.67 -22.03
N HIS A 467 -5.47 -19.51 -22.99
CA HIS A 467 -5.17 -18.25 -23.66
C HIS A 467 -5.85 -18.21 -25.04
N PRO A 468 -6.14 -16.99 -25.57
CA PRO A 468 -6.60 -16.87 -26.95
C PRO A 468 -5.67 -17.59 -27.91
N HIS A 469 -6.18 -18.52 -28.72
CA HIS A 469 -5.43 -19.31 -29.67
C HIS A 469 -6.17 -19.38 -31.01
N ASP A 470 -5.44 -19.67 -32.08
CA ASP A 470 -5.96 -19.79 -33.46
C ASP A 470 -6.62 -18.51 -34.00
N ILE A 471 -6.28 -17.34 -33.44
CA ILE A 471 -6.70 -16.02 -33.91
C ILE A 471 -5.54 -15.03 -33.87
N HIS A 472 -5.62 -13.97 -34.67
CA HIS A 472 -4.79 -12.77 -34.53
C HIS A 472 -5.56 -11.71 -33.75
N ILE A 473 -5.03 -11.30 -32.59
CA ILE A 473 -5.62 -10.22 -31.80
C ILE A 473 -5.40 -8.90 -32.53
N THR A 474 -6.48 -8.29 -33.00
CA THR A 474 -6.44 -7.00 -33.71
C THR A 474 -6.66 -5.82 -32.79
N LYS A 475 -7.25 -6.06 -31.61
CA LYS A 475 -7.45 -5.07 -30.54
C LYS A 475 -7.26 -5.74 -29.20
N GLU A 476 -6.29 -5.28 -28.44
CA GLU A 476 -6.03 -5.76 -27.08
C GLU A 476 -7.17 -5.38 -26.13
N ALA A 477 -7.47 -6.24 -25.15
CA ALA A 477 -8.37 -5.93 -24.07
C ALA A 477 -7.60 -5.20 -22.97
N PRO A 478 -8.23 -4.31 -22.18
CA PRO A 478 -7.55 -3.56 -21.12
C PRO A 478 -6.95 -4.45 -20.01
N ASN A 479 -7.38 -5.71 -19.92
CA ASN A 479 -6.94 -6.70 -18.93
C ASN A 479 -6.20 -7.90 -19.56
N TYR A 480 -5.94 -7.88 -20.86
CA TYR A 480 -5.20 -8.92 -21.57
C TYR A 480 -4.40 -8.32 -22.71
N SER A 481 -3.09 -8.44 -22.67
CA SER A 481 -2.15 -8.09 -23.74
C SER A 481 -1.31 -9.32 -24.13
N VAL A 482 -0.93 -9.42 -25.37
CA VAL A 482 0.09 -10.35 -25.85
C VAL A 482 1.43 -9.65 -25.69
N GLU A 483 2.35 -10.22 -24.89
CA GLU A 483 3.72 -9.74 -24.79
C GLU A 483 4.53 -10.06 -26.03
#